data_ed3af17c417e8826471fe6f9b8d15511
#
_entry.id   ed3af17c417e8826471fe6f9b8d15511
#
_cell.length_a   1.000
_cell.length_b   1.000
_cell.length_c   1.000
_cell.angle_alpha   90.00
_cell.angle_beta   90.00
_cell.angle_gamma   90.00
#
_symmetry.space_group_name_H-M   'P 1'
#
loop_
_entity.id
_entity.type
_entity.pdbx_description
1 polymer ?
#
loop_
_entity_poly.entity_id
_entity_poly.type
_entity_poly.pdbx_seq_one_letter_code
_entity_poly.pdbx_strand_id
1 'polypeptide(L)'
;MSESISITDNRTGDSIEIPIHKNGVDSAEWSKLLPGIWFDDASFGNTSGAHSAVTELDGNAGFLRYRGYPIEQLGKECSFLEVAYLLLNGELPTREQLASWEEEIQEESTIHENFHKRILEGFRDDAHAM
;
A
#
# COMPACT_ATOMS: atom_id res chain seq x y z
N MET A 1 2.21 24.39 -18.41
CA MET A 1 2.67 23.45 -19.44
C MET A 1 2.57 22.07 -18.81
N SER A 2 1.96 21.12 -19.46
CA SER A 2 1.98 19.73 -18.99
C SER A 2 3.39 19.20 -19.19
N GLU A 3 3.99 18.66 -18.13
CA GLU A 3 5.28 17.98 -18.20
C GLU A 3 5.11 16.67 -18.97
N SER A 4 6.04 16.37 -19.88
CA SER A 4 6.01 15.15 -20.69
C SER A 4 7.40 14.64 -20.97
N ILE A 5 7.51 13.36 -21.35
CA ILE A 5 8.71 12.76 -21.91
C ILE A 5 8.44 12.33 -23.35
N SER A 6 9.47 12.39 -24.20
CA SER A 6 9.41 11.85 -25.58
C SER A 6 10.27 10.61 -25.65
N ILE A 7 9.72 9.55 -26.25
CA ILE A 7 10.41 8.29 -26.48
C ILE A 7 10.44 8.02 -27.99
N THR A 8 11.58 7.63 -28.52
CA THR A 8 11.77 7.31 -29.95
C THR A 8 12.28 5.89 -30.09
N ASP A 9 11.63 5.09 -30.95
CA ASP A 9 12.17 3.80 -31.39
C ASP A 9 13.17 4.02 -32.51
N ASN A 10 14.45 3.87 -32.20
CA ASN A 10 15.53 4.05 -33.18
C ASN A 10 15.53 3.00 -34.31
N ARG A 11 14.75 1.92 -34.20
CA ARG A 11 14.62 0.90 -35.26
C ARG A 11 13.66 1.35 -36.38
N THR A 12 12.62 2.07 -36.00
CA THR A 12 11.57 2.53 -36.93
C THR A 12 11.61 4.04 -37.16
N GLY A 13 12.13 4.81 -36.22
CA GLY A 13 12.08 6.27 -36.21
C GLY A 13 10.79 6.85 -35.61
N ASP A 14 9.86 5.98 -35.19
CA ASP A 14 8.59 6.43 -34.59
C ASP A 14 8.84 7.02 -33.19
N SER A 15 8.02 8.00 -32.82
CA SER A 15 8.10 8.69 -31.52
C SER A 15 6.73 8.84 -30.88
N ILE A 16 6.72 8.80 -29.56
CA ILE A 16 5.51 9.08 -28.77
C ILE A 16 5.86 10.07 -27.65
N GLU A 17 4.93 10.95 -27.34
CA GLU A 17 5.01 11.85 -26.18
C GLU A 17 4.07 11.36 -25.09
N ILE A 18 4.64 11.13 -23.87
CA ILE A 18 3.93 10.57 -22.73
C ILE A 18 3.85 11.65 -21.64
N PRO A 19 2.65 12.01 -21.17
CA PRO A 19 2.51 12.98 -20.08
C PRO A 19 3.01 12.42 -18.75
N ILE A 20 3.59 13.30 -17.94
CA ILE A 20 4.01 12.98 -16.56
C ILE A 20 2.86 13.29 -15.62
N HIS A 21 2.41 12.28 -14.86
CA HIS A 21 1.42 12.41 -13.80
C HIS A 21 1.98 12.00 -12.45
N LYS A 22 1.96 12.89 -11.47
CA LYS A 22 2.44 12.60 -10.10
C LYS A 22 3.83 11.96 -10.08
N ASN A 23 4.77 12.52 -10.84
CA ASN A 23 6.14 12.04 -11.03
C ASN A 23 6.25 10.65 -11.69
N GLY A 24 5.21 10.14 -12.31
CA GLY A 24 5.17 8.88 -13.04
C GLY A 24 4.73 9.05 -14.49
N VAL A 25 5.11 8.09 -15.31
CA VAL A 25 4.63 7.94 -16.70
C VAL A 25 3.87 6.63 -16.83
N ASP A 26 2.79 6.64 -17.59
CA ASP A 26 1.97 5.45 -17.81
C ASP A 26 2.68 4.46 -18.73
N SER A 27 2.95 3.25 -18.23
CA SER A 27 3.58 2.19 -19.01
C SER A 27 2.71 1.68 -20.17
N ALA A 28 1.37 1.87 -20.11
CA ALA A 28 0.47 1.52 -21.20
C ALA A 28 0.74 2.37 -22.46
N GLU A 29 1.18 3.62 -22.30
CA GLU A 29 1.57 4.47 -23.42
C GLU A 29 2.83 3.96 -24.11
N TRP A 30 3.81 3.48 -23.34
CA TRP A 30 5.02 2.87 -23.84
C TRP A 30 4.74 1.66 -24.76
N SER A 31 3.84 0.78 -24.35
CA SER A 31 3.53 -0.45 -25.10
C SER A 31 2.87 -0.19 -26.46
N LYS A 32 2.30 1.01 -26.69
CA LYS A 32 1.78 1.41 -27.99
C LYS A 32 2.90 1.63 -29.01
N LEU A 33 4.03 2.20 -28.57
CA LEU A 33 5.19 2.42 -29.44
C LEU A 33 6.01 1.14 -29.60
N LEU A 34 6.20 0.39 -28.52
CA LEU A 34 7.12 -0.73 -28.43
C LEU A 34 6.41 -2.02 -28.00
N PRO A 35 5.52 -2.60 -28.84
CA PRO A 35 4.81 -3.81 -28.50
C PRO A 35 5.79 -4.98 -28.29
N GLY A 36 5.62 -5.69 -27.18
CA GLY A 36 6.44 -6.84 -26.81
C GLY A 36 7.78 -6.50 -26.15
N ILE A 37 8.05 -5.22 -25.84
CA ILE A 37 9.21 -4.79 -25.07
C ILE A 37 8.74 -4.41 -23.67
N TRP A 38 9.43 -4.95 -22.65
CA TRP A 38 9.10 -4.77 -21.24
C TRP A 38 10.18 -3.94 -20.56
N PHE A 39 9.81 -3.22 -19.49
CA PHE A 39 10.78 -2.65 -18.57
C PHE A 39 11.34 -3.75 -17.68
N ASP A 40 12.65 -3.90 -17.68
CA ASP A 40 13.34 -4.78 -16.76
C ASP A 40 13.83 -3.96 -15.56
N ASP A 41 13.14 -4.10 -14.44
CA ASP A 41 13.47 -3.47 -13.15
C ASP A 41 13.38 -4.52 -12.05
N ALA A 42 14.42 -5.35 -11.94
CA ALA A 42 14.47 -6.52 -11.06
C ALA A 42 14.27 -6.18 -9.57
N SER A 43 14.57 -4.95 -9.16
CA SER A 43 14.43 -4.49 -7.77
C SER A 43 13.20 -3.60 -7.52
N PHE A 44 12.41 -3.31 -8.54
CA PHE A 44 11.33 -2.33 -8.49
C PHE A 44 11.77 -0.94 -8.00
N GLY A 45 13.05 -0.60 -8.22
CA GLY A 45 13.64 0.65 -7.77
C GLY A 45 13.16 1.89 -8.51
N ASN A 46 12.69 1.71 -9.77
CA ASN A 46 12.26 2.79 -10.65
C ASN A 46 10.84 2.58 -11.21
N THR A 47 10.14 1.54 -10.79
CA THR A 47 8.77 1.26 -11.19
C THR A 47 7.79 1.43 -10.05
N SER A 48 6.67 2.09 -10.32
CA SER A 48 5.58 2.27 -9.37
C SER A 48 4.47 1.27 -9.68
N GLY A 49 4.16 0.37 -8.74
CA GLY A 49 3.08 -0.61 -8.89
C GLY A 49 1.69 -0.07 -8.54
N ALA A 50 1.62 1.00 -7.73
CA ALA A 50 0.36 1.59 -7.29
C ALA A 50 0.54 3.02 -6.79
N HIS A 51 -0.55 3.80 -6.83
CA HIS A 51 -0.65 5.06 -6.11
C HIS A 51 -1.23 4.81 -4.71
N SER A 52 -0.56 5.31 -3.68
CA SER A 52 -1.01 5.20 -2.30
C SER A 52 -1.10 6.58 -1.65
N ALA A 53 -2.20 6.83 -0.93
CA ALA A 53 -2.36 7.97 -0.04
C ALA A 53 -2.14 7.58 1.44
N VAL A 54 -1.73 6.34 1.69
CA VAL A 54 -1.57 5.79 3.06
C VAL A 54 -0.20 6.09 3.61
N THR A 55 0.85 5.85 2.82
CA THR A 55 2.24 5.92 3.28
C THR A 55 3.05 6.87 2.41
N GLU A 56 3.82 7.75 3.04
CA GLU A 56 4.86 8.55 2.42
C GLU A 56 6.19 8.18 3.06
N LEU A 57 7.14 7.73 2.24
CA LEU A 57 8.46 7.28 2.69
C LEU A 57 9.55 7.90 1.83
N ASP A 58 10.55 8.49 2.46
CA ASP A 58 11.82 8.85 1.83
C ASP A 58 12.99 8.28 2.65
N GLY A 59 13.59 7.20 2.14
CA GLY A 59 14.71 6.54 2.79
C GLY A 59 16.00 7.37 2.79
N ASN A 60 16.17 8.28 1.84
CA ASN A 60 17.35 9.16 1.77
C ASN A 60 17.24 10.30 2.78
N ALA A 61 16.07 10.91 2.88
CA ALA A 61 15.78 11.94 3.86
C ALA A 61 15.49 11.36 5.27
N GLY A 62 15.24 10.06 5.36
CA GLY A 62 15.03 9.36 6.63
C GLY A 62 13.69 9.69 7.29
N PHE A 63 12.61 9.85 6.52
CA PHE A 63 11.29 10.06 7.11
C PHE A 63 10.25 9.04 6.63
N LEU A 64 9.27 8.80 7.49
CA LEU A 64 8.09 7.99 7.23
C LEU A 64 6.85 8.68 7.80
N ARG A 65 5.77 8.73 7.01
CA ARG A 65 4.47 9.24 7.44
C ARG A 65 3.35 8.29 7.07
N TYR A 66 2.37 8.16 7.96
CA TYR A 66 1.12 7.50 7.69
C TYR A 66 -0.01 8.51 7.62
N ARG A 67 -0.72 8.59 6.49
CA ARG A 67 -1.79 9.56 6.25
C ARG A 67 -1.36 11.02 6.57
N GLY A 68 -0.07 11.35 6.40
CA GLY A 68 0.51 12.65 6.69
C GLY A 68 1.06 12.82 8.11
N TYR A 69 0.79 11.91 9.05
CA TYR A 69 1.29 11.94 10.42
C TYR A 69 2.69 11.32 10.51
N PRO A 70 3.69 11.98 11.13
CA PRO A 70 5.02 11.43 11.33
C PRO A 70 5.00 10.17 12.18
N ILE A 71 5.79 9.15 11.80
CA ILE A 71 5.83 7.87 12.52
C ILE A 71 6.30 8.03 13.97
N GLU A 72 7.19 8.99 14.24
CA GLU A 72 7.70 9.27 15.57
C GLU A 72 6.61 9.78 16.53
N GLN A 73 5.64 10.53 15.98
CA GLN A 73 4.49 11.00 16.74
C GLN A 73 3.52 9.84 17.00
N LEU A 74 3.17 9.10 15.96
CA LEU A 74 2.27 7.96 16.08
C LEU A 74 2.80 6.90 17.05
N GLY A 75 4.11 6.61 17.01
CA GLY A 75 4.74 5.61 17.89
C GLY A 75 4.82 6.03 19.35
N LYS A 76 4.77 7.33 19.65
CA LYS A 76 4.80 7.82 21.05
C LYS A 76 3.42 8.04 21.65
N GLU A 77 2.47 8.51 20.84
CA GLU A 77 1.23 9.09 21.35
C GLU A 77 0.00 8.25 21.03
N CYS A 78 0.09 7.31 20.06
CA CYS A 78 -1.04 6.52 19.63
C CYS A 78 -0.91 5.04 20.00
N SER A 79 -2.04 4.42 20.31
CA SER A 79 -2.17 2.97 20.43
C SER A 79 -2.15 2.30 19.04
N PHE A 80 -1.97 0.97 19.02
CA PHE A 80 -2.07 0.18 17.78
C PHE A 80 -3.43 0.35 17.10
N LEU A 81 -4.53 0.35 17.85
CA LEU A 81 -5.87 0.46 17.29
C LEU A 81 -6.17 1.86 16.74
N GLU A 82 -5.62 2.92 17.34
CA GLU A 82 -5.71 4.27 16.77
C GLU A 82 -4.98 4.37 15.44
N VAL A 83 -3.78 3.80 15.33
CA VAL A 83 -3.03 3.78 14.06
C VAL A 83 -3.73 2.91 13.02
N ALA A 84 -4.29 1.75 13.40
CA ALA A 84 -5.07 0.90 12.52
C ALA A 84 -6.29 1.66 11.96
N TYR A 85 -7.02 2.36 12.82
CA TYR A 85 -8.14 3.21 12.44
C TYR A 85 -7.71 4.30 11.45
N LEU A 86 -6.61 5.01 11.75
CA LEU A 86 -6.03 6.03 10.87
C LEU A 86 -5.73 5.49 9.47
N LEU A 87 -5.10 4.33 9.37
CA LEU A 87 -4.74 3.75 8.08
C LEU A 87 -5.96 3.39 7.23
N LEU A 88 -7.02 2.87 7.85
CA LEU A 88 -8.25 2.47 7.18
C LEU A 88 -9.13 3.66 6.84
N ASN A 89 -9.33 4.58 7.78
CA ASN A 89 -10.30 5.67 7.66
C ASN A 89 -9.70 7.00 7.18
N GLY A 90 -8.37 7.15 7.26
CA GLY A 90 -7.66 8.33 6.74
C GLY A 90 -7.39 9.43 7.76
N GLU A 91 -8.06 9.42 8.90
CA GLU A 91 -7.93 10.38 10.00
C GLU A 91 -7.86 9.64 11.35
N LEU A 92 -7.24 10.26 12.35
CA LEU A 92 -7.23 9.71 13.71
C LEU A 92 -8.65 9.71 14.30
N PRO A 93 -9.01 8.67 15.08
CA PRO A 93 -10.34 8.59 15.66
C PRO A 93 -10.56 9.65 16.73
N THR A 94 -11.79 10.14 16.85
CA THR A 94 -12.24 10.83 18.06
C THR A 94 -12.32 9.82 19.21
N ARG A 95 -12.46 10.30 20.44
CA ARG A 95 -12.61 9.44 21.63
C ARG A 95 -13.78 8.46 21.52
N GLU A 96 -14.89 8.94 20.96
CA GLU A 96 -16.10 8.13 20.77
C GLU A 96 -15.92 7.09 19.67
N GLN A 97 -15.28 7.47 18.56
CA GLN A 97 -14.94 6.56 17.46
C GLN A 97 -13.97 5.47 17.90
N LEU A 98 -12.97 5.83 18.70
CA LEU A 98 -12.02 4.86 19.24
C LEU A 98 -12.71 3.83 20.13
N ALA A 99 -13.58 4.28 21.05
CA ALA A 99 -14.31 3.39 21.93
C ALA A 99 -15.20 2.40 21.17
N SER A 100 -15.94 2.89 20.15
CA SER A 100 -16.74 2.03 19.29
C SER A 100 -15.91 1.06 18.46
N TRP A 101 -14.74 1.50 17.96
CA TRP A 101 -13.80 0.69 17.20
C TRP A 101 -13.17 -0.42 18.05
N GLU A 102 -12.82 -0.11 19.29
CA GLU A 102 -12.27 -1.10 20.24
C GLU A 102 -13.31 -2.17 20.60
N GLU A 103 -14.56 -1.76 20.80
CA GLU A 103 -15.69 -2.68 21.06
C GLU A 103 -15.93 -3.61 19.86
N GLU A 104 -15.99 -3.08 18.65
CA GLU A 104 -16.17 -3.85 17.40
C GLU A 104 -15.04 -4.89 17.23
N ILE A 105 -13.79 -4.47 17.38
CA ILE A 105 -12.64 -5.38 17.28
C ILE A 105 -12.68 -6.47 18.35
N GLN A 106 -13.10 -6.12 19.58
CA GLN A 106 -13.21 -7.10 20.65
C GLN A 106 -14.33 -8.12 20.40
N GLU A 107 -15.47 -7.70 19.89
CA GLU A 107 -16.58 -8.59 19.53
C GLU A 107 -16.18 -9.55 18.40
N GLU A 108 -15.60 -9.02 17.33
CA GLU A 108 -15.16 -9.81 16.15
C GLU A 108 -13.94 -10.71 16.42
N SER A 109 -13.16 -10.44 17.47
CA SER A 109 -12.04 -11.27 17.87
C SER A 109 -12.46 -12.55 18.61
N THR A 110 -13.73 -12.66 18.99
CA THR A 110 -14.24 -13.81 19.74
C THR A 110 -14.59 -14.96 18.80
N ILE A 111 -13.84 -16.07 18.89
CA ILE A 111 -14.10 -17.28 18.11
C ILE A 111 -15.25 -18.05 18.75
N HIS A 112 -16.30 -18.34 17.97
CA HIS A 112 -17.43 -19.14 18.43
C HIS A 112 -16.96 -20.56 18.84
N GLU A 113 -17.45 -21.07 19.98
CA GLU A 113 -17.05 -22.36 20.55
C GLU A 113 -17.20 -23.54 19.55
N ASN A 114 -18.23 -23.53 18.72
CA ASN A 114 -18.44 -24.56 17.70
C ASN A 114 -17.38 -24.55 16.60
N PHE A 115 -16.80 -23.39 16.27
CA PHE A 115 -15.70 -23.31 15.32
C PHE A 115 -14.44 -23.91 15.92
N HIS A 116 -14.14 -23.56 17.18
CA HIS A 116 -13.01 -24.13 17.92
C HIS A 116 -13.09 -25.65 17.96
N LYS A 117 -14.21 -26.22 18.44
CA LYS A 117 -14.40 -27.67 18.57
C LYS A 117 -14.38 -28.42 17.25
N ARG A 118 -15.00 -27.88 16.19
CA ARG A 118 -15.14 -28.60 14.92
C ARG A 118 -13.95 -28.47 13.98
N ILE A 119 -13.22 -27.39 14.05
CA ILE A 119 -12.12 -27.08 13.13
C ILE A 119 -10.78 -27.21 13.84
N LEU A 120 -10.54 -26.47 14.92
CA LEU A 120 -9.23 -26.47 15.56
C LEU A 120 -8.90 -27.78 16.26
N GLU A 121 -9.86 -28.40 16.95
CA GLU A 121 -9.66 -29.72 17.57
C GLU A 121 -9.57 -30.87 16.55
N GLY A 122 -9.94 -30.62 15.29
CA GLY A 122 -9.81 -31.60 14.21
C GLY A 122 -8.41 -31.68 13.58
N PHE A 123 -7.53 -30.74 13.89
CA PHE A 123 -6.15 -30.80 13.43
C PHE A 123 -5.34 -31.80 14.27
N ARG A 124 -4.34 -32.39 13.66
CA ARG A 124 -3.37 -33.23 14.37
C ARG A 124 -2.53 -32.40 15.31
N ASP A 125 -2.10 -32.94 16.44
CA ASP A 125 -1.27 -32.26 17.46
C ASP A 125 0.09 -31.80 16.89
N ASP A 126 0.57 -32.46 15.84
CA ASP A 126 1.82 -32.16 15.14
C ASP A 126 1.62 -31.31 13.86
N ALA A 127 0.44 -30.74 13.65
CA ALA A 127 0.16 -29.89 12.49
C ALA A 127 1.00 -28.62 12.52
N HIS A 128 1.62 -28.28 11.39
CA HIS A 128 2.37 -27.03 11.25
C HIS A 128 1.41 -25.83 11.25
N ALA A 129 1.81 -24.73 11.92
CA ALA A 129 0.98 -23.52 12.07
C ALA A 129 0.73 -22.75 10.76
N MET A 130 1.45 -23.08 9.68
CA MET A 130 1.26 -22.51 8.34
C MET A 130 0.84 -23.59 7.35
#